data_f535c85ea9d16d8a7acb71076b6380d9
#
_entry.id   f535c85ea9d16d8a7acb71076b6380d9
#
_cell.length_a   1.000
_cell.length_b   1.000
_cell.length_c   1.000
_cell.angle_alpha   90.00
_cell.angle_beta   90.00
_cell.angle_gamma   90.00
#
_symmetry.space_group_name_H-M   'P 1'
#
loop_
_entity.id
_entity.type
_entity.pdbx_description
1 polymer ?
#
loop_
_entity_poly.entity_id
_entity_poly.type
_entity_poly.pdbx_seq_one_letter_code
_entity_poly.pdbx_strand_id
1 'polypeptide(L)'
;MKEIQSFLVKFGFTNNAAKAYTALLKNSPSTGYEISSQTDIPRSAIYNVLNRLVSQGYANSVGDSPKRYIPLQPSALMELLNQSHNEKLDGLGEAINNIEIDDQTFDFWHLHGYRNIILKAKELVKNAKKKIVISGWRREVEEISKELISAKKRGIENTIFSFTKMDEKLGKIVSYELSENDLRKIWTPKIIMI
;
A
#
# COMPACT_ATOMS: atom_id res chain seq x y z
N MET A 1 -2.12 4.41 -22.84
CA MET A 1 -3.57 4.10 -22.67
C MET A 1 -3.81 2.76 -22.00
N LYS A 2 -3.25 1.64 -22.49
CA LYS A 2 -3.40 0.32 -21.84
C LYS A 2 -2.91 0.32 -20.40
N GLU A 3 -1.86 1.06 -20.10
CA GLU A 3 -1.31 1.19 -18.74
C GLU A 3 -2.31 1.86 -17.77
N ILE A 4 -2.92 2.99 -18.19
CA ILE A 4 -3.94 3.68 -17.39
C ILE A 4 -5.13 2.75 -17.11
N GLN A 5 -5.60 2.01 -18.13
CA GLN A 5 -6.68 1.05 -17.98
C GLN A 5 -6.33 -0.06 -16.97
N SER A 6 -5.10 -0.58 -17.03
CA SER A 6 -4.62 -1.59 -16.10
C SER A 6 -4.62 -1.09 -14.65
N PHE A 7 -4.20 0.16 -14.41
CA PHE A 7 -4.27 0.76 -13.07
C PHE A 7 -5.71 0.98 -12.61
N LEU A 8 -6.57 1.53 -13.46
CA LEU A 8 -7.99 1.73 -13.12
C LEU A 8 -8.67 0.42 -12.70
N VAL A 9 -8.36 -0.69 -13.39
CA VAL A 9 -8.88 -2.01 -13.01
C VAL A 9 -8.42 -2.44 -11.61
N LYS A 10 -7.17 -2.16 -11.24
CA LYS A 10 -6.66 -2.42 -9.88
C LYS A 10 -7.40 -1.59 -8.81
N PHE A 11 -7.95 -0.44 -9.18
CA PHE A 11 -8.80 0.40 -8.32
C PHE A 11 -10.30 0.08 -8.42
N GLY A 12 -10.67 -1.08 -9.00
CA GLY A 12 -12.04 -1.59 -8.98
C GLY A 12 -12.90 -1.20 -10.18
N PHE A 13 -12.33 -0.58 -11.21
CA PHE A 13 -13.04 -0.40 -12.48
C PHE A 13 -13.20 -1.73 -13.19
N THR A 14 -14.34 -1.94 -13.84
CA THR A 14 -14.43 -3.02 -14.83
C THR A 14 -13.60 -2.67 -16.06
N ASN A 15 -13.20 -3.67 -16.85
CA ASN A 15 -12.44 -3.44 -18.08
C ASN A 15 -13.13 -2.43 -19.02
N ASN A 16 -14.46 -2.56 -19.18
CA ASN A 16 -15.24 -1.65 -20.00
C ASN A 16 -15.35 -0.24 -19.39
N ALA A 17 -15.46 -0.10 -18.07
CA ALA A 17 -15.45 1.19 -17.39
C ALA A 17 -14.11 1.89 -17.56
N ALA A 18 -12.99 1.18 -17.42
CA ALA A 18 -11.65 1.70 -17.64
C ALA A 18 -11.44 2.17 -19.09
N LYS A 19 -11.92 1.39 -20.08
CA LYS A 19 -11.90 1.78 -21.50
C LYS A 19 -12.74 3.03 -21.77
N ALA A 20 -13.98 3.07 -21.27
CA ALA A 20 -14.89 4.20 -21.47
C ALA A 20 -14.37 5.49 -20.82
N TYR A 21 -13.91 5.42 -19.56
CA TYR A 21 -13.30 6.56 -18.89
C TYR A 21 -12.05 7.07 -19.62
N THR A 22 -11.21 6.18 -20.09
CA THR A 22 -10.01 6.54 -20.85
C THR A 22 -10.33 7.16 -22.21
N ALA A 23 -11.40 6.72 -22.88
CA ALA A 23 -11.89 7.34 -24.10
C ALA A 23 -12.43 8.76 -23.84
N LEU A 24 -13.16 8.95 -22.74
CA LEU A 24 -13.63 10.28 -22.31
C LEU A 24 -12.48 11.24 -22.00
N LEU A 25 -11.39 10.77 -21.40
CA LEU A 25 -10.21 11.61 -21.16
C LEU A 25 -9.58 12.13 -22.46
N LYS A 26 -9.73 11.40 -23.57
CA LYS A 26 -9.22 11.84 -24.87
C LYS A 26 -10.15 12.80 -25.58
N ASN A 27 -11.42 12.47 -25.58
CA ASN A 27 -12.45 13.19 -26.33
C ASN A 27 -13.64 13.42 -25.40
N SER A 28 -13.77 14.62 -24.90
CA SER A 28 -14.83 15.06 -23.99
C SER A 28 -15.30 16.46 -24.39
N PRO A 29 -16.61 16.73 -24.37
CA PRO A 29 -17.72 15.82 -24.06
C PRO A 29 -18.08 14.89 -25.23
N SER A 30 -18.35 13.60 -24.97
CA SER A 30 -18.71 12.59 -25.98
C SER A 30 -20.02 11.91 -25.68
N THR A 31 -20.73 11.49 -26.75
CA THR A 31 -21.93 10.67 -26.66
C THR A 31 -21.58 9.20 -26.44
N GLY A 32 -22.53 8.40 -25.98
CA GLY A 32 -22.32 6.94 -25.85
C GLY A 32 -21.99 6.28 -27.20
N TYR A 33 -22.55 6.80 -28.29
CA TYR A 33 -22.24 6.34 -29.64
C TYR A 33 -20.78 6.57 -30.02
N GLU A 34 -20.27 7.77 -29.79
CA GLU A 34 -18.85 8.16 -30.08
C GLU A 34 -17.90 7.31 -29.24
N ILE A 35 -18.20 7.08 -27.96
CA ILE A 35 -17.35 6.25 -27.09
C ILE A 35 -17.38 4.79 -27.54
N SER A 36 -18.55 4.24 -27.90
CA SER A 36 -18.67 2.88 -28.44
C SER A 36 -17.87 2.70 -29.72
N SER A 37 -17.82 3.70 -30.61
CA SER A 37 -17.05 3.66 -31.85
C SER A 37 -15.53 3.73 -31.62
N GLN A 38 -15.08 4.30 -30.51
CA GLN A 38 -13.66 4.46 -30.15
C GLN A 38 -13.12 3.31 -29.28
N THR A 39 -14.02 2.47 -28.79
CA THR A 39 -13.71 1.36 -27.88
C THR A 39 -14.32 0.06 -28.42
N ASP A 40 -13.86 -1.08 -27.96
CA ASP A 40 -14.47 -2.37 -28.31
C ASP A 40 -15.74 -2.65 -27.51
N ILE A 41 -16.39 -1.62 -26.93
CA ILE A 41 -17.59 -1.79 -26.09
C ILE A 41 -18.81 -1.77 -27.03
N PRO A 42 -19.62 -2.86 -27.04
CA PRO A 42 -20.84 -2.90 -27.86
C PRO A 42 -21.81 -1.77 -27.52
N ARG A 43 -22.55 -1.26 -28.51
CA ARG A 43 -23.56 -0.19 -28.32
C ARG A 43 -24.62 -0.55 -27.30
N SER A 44 -25.01 -1.83 -27.24
CA SER A 44 -25.95 -2.33 -26.22
C SER A 44 -25.44 -2.23 -24.79
N ALA A 45 -24.13 -2.25 -24.58
CA ALA A 45 -23.51 -2.25 -23.25
C ALA A 45 -23.02 -0.85 -22.81
N ILE A 46 -22.70 0.05 -23.76
CA ILE A 46 -22.02 1.32 -23.46
C ILE A 46 -22.81 2.20 -22.49
N TYR A 47 -24.14 2.29 -22.67
CA TYR A 47 -24.96 3.15 -21.81
C TYR A 47 -25.00 2.64 -20.36
N ASN A 48 -25.01 1.33 -20.15
CA ASN A 48 -24.92 0.76 -18.80
C ASN A 48 -23.56 1.08 -18.16
N VAL A 49 -22.47 1.02 -18.94
CA VAL A 49 -21.13 1.36 -18.48
C VAL A 49 -21.06 2.85 -18.10
N LEU A 50 -21.58 3.75 -18.95
CA LEU A 50 -21.57 5.17 -18.71
C LEU A 50 -22.45 5.57 -17.52
N ASN A 51 -23.64 5.01 -17.41
CA ASN A 51 -24.52 5.22 -16.26
C ASN A 51 -23.85 4.79 -14.95
N ARG A 52 -23.13 3.67 -14.97
CA ARG A 52 -22.34 3.23 -13.82
C ARG A 52 -21.18 4.19 -13.48
N LEU A 53 -20.46 4.71 -14.48
CA LEU A 53 -19.43 5.73 -14.25
C LEU A 53 -20.04 6.99 -13.63
N VAL A 54 -21.22 7.41 -14.07
CA VAL A 54 -21.93 8.57 -13.51
C VAL A 54 -22.41 8.29 -12.09
N SER A 55 -23.01 7.14 -11.82
CA SER A 55 -23.47 6.79 -10.46
C SER A 55 -22.33 6.65 -9.45
N GLN A 56 -21.14 6.30 -9.90
CA GLN A 56 -19.93 6.22 -9.07
C GLN A 56 -19.19 7.57 -8.96
N GLY A 57 -19.68 8.64 -9.62
CA GLY A 57 -19.03 9.94 -9.62
C GLY A 57 -17.79 10.04 -10.50
N TYR A 58 -17.47 9.03 -11.32
CA TYR A 58 -16.29 9.04 -12.20
C TYR A 58 -16.52 9.79 -13.52
N ALA A 59 -17.77 10.10 -13.83
CA ALA A 59 -18.16 10.92 -14.96
C ALA A 59 -19.41 11.70 -14.64
N ASN A 60 -19.67 12.78 -15.41
CA ASN A 60 -20.88 13.55 -15.40
C ASN A 60 -21.61 13.43 -16.74
N SER A 61 -22.92 13.61 -16.74
CA SER A 61 -23.69 13.71 -17.97
C SER A 61 -24.24 15.12 -18.17
N VAL A 62 -24.24 15.60 -19.41
CA VAL A 62 -24.69 16.95 -19.80
C VAL A 62 -25.60 16.85 -21.02
N GLY A 63 -26.69 17.62 -21.02
CA GLY A 63 -27.69 17.64 -22.09
C GLY A 63 -28.54 16.38 -22.13
N ASP A 64 -29.67 16.45 -22.79
CA ASP A 64 -30.64 15.34 -22.86
C ASP A 64 -30.74 14.72 -24.26
N SER A 65 -30.51 15.48 -25.32
CA SER A 65 -30.65 15.01 -26.69
C SER A 65 -29.70 15.74 -27.64
N PRO A 66 -28.53 15.17 -27.97
CA PRO A 66 -27.97 13.92 -27.44
C PRO A 66 -27.32 14.10 -26.05
N LYS A 67 -27.51 13.12 -25.18
CA LYS A 67 -26.82 13.07 -23.89
C LYS A 67 -25.33 12.87 -24.10
N ARG A 68 -24.50 13.74 -23.50
CA ARG A 68 -23.05 13.70 -23.57
C ARG A 68 -22.45 13.43 -22.20
N TYR A 69 -21.26 12.87 -22.16
CA TYR A 69 -20.55 12.49 -20.96
C TYR A 69 -19.23 13.20 -20.88
N ILE A 70 -18.85 13.60 -19.67
CA ILE A 70 -17.62 14.29 -19.34
C ILE A 70 -16.94 13.48 -18.22
N PRO A 71 -15.65 13.13 -18.32
CA PRO A 71 -14.98 12.41 -17.25
C PRO A 71 -14.79 13.32 -16.03
N LEU A 72 -14.76 12.75 -14.84
CA LEU A 72 -14.22 13.44 -13.68
C LEU A 72 -12.76 13.81 -13.95
N GLN A 73 -12.35 15.00 -13.57
CA GLN A 73 -10.96 15.47 -13.73
C GLN A 73 -10.00 14.47 -13.07
N PRO A 74 -8.82 14.19 -13.68
CA PRO A 74 -7.87 13.23 -13.14
C PRO A 74 -7.47 13.48 -11.68
N SER A 75 -7.25 14.72 -11.28
CA SER A 75 -6.95 15.10 -9.89
C SER A 75 -8.10 14.73 -8.94
N ALA A 76 -9.33 15.09 -9.29
CA ALA A 76 -10.51 14.79 -8.51
C ALA A 76 -10.79 13.27 -8.46
N LEU A 77 -10.52 12.54 -9.56
CA LEU A 77 -10.60 11.09 -9.54
C LEU A 77 -9.60 10.48 -8.54
N MET A 78 -8.36 10.96 -8.51
CA MET A 78 -7.34 10.47 -7.57
C MET A 78 -7.75 10.72 -6.12
N GLU A 79 -8.32 11.88 -5.81
CA GLU A 79 -8.85 12.20 -4.49
C GLU A 79 -10.00 11.26 -4.10
N LEU A 80 -10.97 11.07 -5.01
CA LEU A 80 -12.12 10.20 -4.79
C LEU A 80 -11.70 8.73 -4.56
N LEU A 81 -10.75 8.23 -5.34
CA LEU A 81 -10.22 6.87 -5.19
C LEU A 81 -9.45 6.71 -3.87
N ASN A 82 -8.67 7.72 -3.47
CA ASN A 82 -7.94 7.70 -2.20
C ASN A 82 -8.90 7.70 -1.01
N GLN A 83 -9.92 8.57 -1.02
CA GLN A 83 -10.95 8.61 0.01
C GLN A 83 -11.68 7.26 0.13
N SER A 84 -12.19 6.74 -1.00
CA SER A 84 -12.88 5.44 -1.03
C SER A 84 -12.00 4.26 -0.57
N HIS A 85 -10.68 4.35 -0.82
CA HIS A 85 -9.74 3.34 -0.34
C HIS A 85 -9.57 3.41 1.19
N ASN A 86 -9.41 4.60 1.73
CA ASN A 86 -9.28 4.82 3.16
C ASN A 86 -10.55 4.40 3.92
N GLU A 87 -11.74 4.77 3.44
CA GLU A 87 -13.01 4.34 4.02
C GLU A 87 -13.15 2.81 4.08
N LYS A 88 -12.71 2.10 3.03
CA LYS A 88 -12.70 0.64 3.01
C LYS A 88 -11.69 0.03 3.99
N LEU A 89 -10.52 0.66 4.16
CA LEU A 89 -9.53 0.22 5.13
C LEU A 89 -10.01 0.44 6.55
N ASP A 90 -10.62 1.59 6.83
CA ASP A 90 -11.18 1.91 8.14
C ASP A 90 -12.32 0.95 8.50
N GLY A 91 -13.27 0.73 7.59
CA GLY A 91 -14.35 -0.22 7.79
C GLY A 91 -13.87 -1.68 7.96
N LEU A 92 -12.82 -2.07 7.22
CA LEU A 92 -12.20 -3.38 7.41
C LEU A 92 -11.52 -3.47 8.80
N GLY A 93 -10.84 -2.40 9.21
CA GLY A 93 -10.20 -2.31 10.53
C GLY A 93 -11.23 -2.46 11.66
N GLU A 94 -12.35 -1.75 11.57
CA GLU A 94 -13.46 -1.87 12.52
C GLU A 94 -14.05 -3.29 12.55
N ALA A 95 -14.28 -3.87 11.38
CA ALA A 95 -14.81 -5.24 11.28
C ALA A 95 -13.86 -6.28 11.89
N ILE A 96 -12.55 -6.14 11.69
CA ILE A 96 -11.55 -7.04 12.27
C ILE A 96 -11.49 -6.86 13.79
N ASN A 97 -11.54 -5.63 14.29
CA ASN A 97 -11.50 -5.35 15.75
C ASN A 97 -12.74 -5.88 16.49
N ASN A 98 -13.86 -6.05 15.79
CA ASN A 98 -15.09 -6.62 16.34
C ASN A 98 -15.08 -8.16 16.38
N ILE A 99 -14.06 -8.81 15.80
CA ILE A 99 -13.88 -10.26 15.93
C ILE A 99 -13.19 -10.51 17.26
N GLU A 100 -13.84 -11.26 18.16
CA GLU A 100 -13.17 -11.83 19.36
C GLU A 100 -12.13 -12.84 18.86
N ILE A 101 -10.91 -12.38 18.67
CA ILE A 101 -9.77 -13.26 18.42
C ILE A 101 -9.42 -13.84 19.77
N ASP A 102 -9.66 -15.13 19.96
CA ASP A 102 -9.15 -15.88 21.11
C ASP A 102 -7.63 -15.71 21.10
N ASP A 103 -7.14 -14.92 22.06
CA ASP A 103 -5.73 -14.53 22.15
C ASP A 103 -4.93 -15.73 22.67
N GLN A 104 -4.97 -16.83 21.89
CA GLN A 104 -4.01 -17.91 22.06
C GLN A 104 -2.65 -17.32 21.72
N THR A 105 -1.93 -16.93 22.77
CA THR A 105 -0.55 -16.49 22.70
C THR A 105 0.30 -17.57 22.02
N PHE A 106 0.42 -17.46 20.70
CA PHE A 106 1.39 -18.23 19.98
C PHE A 106 2.76 -17.64 20.29
N ASP A 107 3.53 -18.32 21.14
CA ASP A 107 4.91 -17.95 21.49
C ASP A 107 5.87 -18.01 20.28
N PHE A 108 5.43 -18.60 19.17
CA PHE A 108 6.24 -18.78 17.95
C PHE A 108 5.50 -18.33 16.70
N TRP A 109 6.18 -17.53 15.88
CA TRP A 109 5.65 -16.95 14.66
C TRP A 109 6.46 -17.45 13.45
N HIS A 110 5.80 -18.18 12.55
CA HIS A 110 6.38 -18.56 11.27
C HIS A 110 6.04 -17.53 10.20
N LEU A 111 6.99 -16.69 9.85
CA LEU A 111 6.82 -15.67 8.82
C LEU A 111 7.57 -16.08 7.55
N HIS A 112 6.89 -16.09 6.42
CA HIS A 112 7.51 -16.32 5.13
C HIS A 112 7.74 -15.00 4.38
N GLY A 113 8.95 -14.85 3.85
CA GLY A 113 9.33 -13.69 3.03
C GLY A 113 9.90 -12.52 3.83
N TYR A 114 10.98 -11.97 3.29
CA TYR A 114 11.76 -10.90 3.90
C TYR A 114 10.91 -9.67 4.29
N ARG A 115 9.99 -9.27 3.39
CA ARG A 115 9.11 -8.14 3.65
C ARG A 115 8.23 -8.32 4.89
N ASN A 116 7.67 -9.52 5.07
CA ASN A 116 6.79 -9.82 6.19
C ASN A 116 7.58 -9.83 7.52
N ILE A 117 8.81 -10.34 7.49
CA ILE A 117 9.72 -10.32 8.65
C ILE A 117 10.01 -8.87 9.06
N ILE A 118 10.35 -7.99 8.12
CA ILE A 118 10.63 -6.58 8.40
C ILE A 118 9.36 -5.85 8.90
N LEU A 119 8.19 -6.12 8.33
CA LEU A 119 6.93 -5.54 8.80
C LEU A 119 6.63 -5.95 10.24
N LYS A 120 6.82 -7.22 10.59
CA LYS A 120 6.65 -7.69 11.97
C LYS A 120 7.67 -7.09 12.93
N ALA A 121 8.92 -6.97 12.50
CA ALA A 121 9.96 -6.30 13.27
C ALA A 121 9.58 -4.83 13.58
N LYS A 122 9.06 -4.09 12.59
CA LYS A 122 8.55 -2.73 12.78
C LYS A 122 7.41 -2.67 13.77
N GLU A 123 6.47 -3.59 13.66
CA GLU A 123 5.33 -3.70 14.58
C GLU A 123 5.80 -3.93 16.04
N LEU A 124 6.70 -4.91 16.26
CA LEU A 124 7.25 -5.20 17.59
C LEU A 124 7.95 -3.97 18.19
N VAL A 125 8.80 -3.30 17.42
CA VAL A 125 9.50 -2.07 17.86
C VAL A 125 8.51 -0.95 18.16
N LYS A 126 7.46 -0.78 17.34
CA LYS A 126 6.42 0.23 17.54
C LYS A 126 5.64 -0.01 18.83
N ASN A 127 5.35 -1.27 19.17
CA ASN A 127 4.52 -1.66 20.31
C ASN A 127 5.33 -1.89 21.60
N ALA A 128 6.65 -1.85 21.54
CA ALA A 128 7.52 -2.02 22.71
C ALA A 128 7.22 -0.97 23.79
N LYS A 129 7.16 -1.41 25.05
CA LYS A 129 6.78 -0.58 26.22
C LYS A 129 7.94 -0.31 27.18
N LYS A 130 8.98 -1.15 27.21
CA LYS A 130 10.06 -1.05 28.20
C LYS A 130 11.44 -1.04 27.56
N LYS A 131 11.78 -2.09 26.86
CA LYS A 131 13.13 -2.30 26.31
C LYS A 131 13.05 -3.01 24.97
N ILE A 132 13.98 -2.69 24.08
CA ILE A 132 14.19 -3.35 22.79
C ILE A 132 15.61 -3.87 22.75
N VAL A 133 15.77 -5.15 22.43
CA VAL A 133 17.08 -5.77 22.20
C VAL A 133 17.04 -6.37 20.80
N ILE A 134 17.93 -5.92 19.93
CA ILE A 134 18.00 -6.37 18.54
C ILE A 134 19.38 -6.95 18.27
N SER A 135 19.41 -8.08 17.57
CA SER A 135 20.60 -8.59 16.91
C SER A 135 20.32 -8.77 15.43
N GLY A 136 21.10 -8.13 14.58
CA GLY A 136 20.83 -8.15 13.13
C GLY A 136 21.98 -7.56 12.32
N TRP A 137 21.86 -7.77 10.99
CA TRP A 137 22.75 -7.14 10.04
C TRP A 137 22.41 -5.66 9.89
N ARG A 138 23.38 -4.86 9.52
CA ARG A 138 23.21 -3.43 9.31
C ARG A 138 21.99 -3.09 8.46
N ARG A 139 21.82 -3.77 7.34
CA ARG A 139 20.70 -3.56 6.41
C ARG A 139 19.34 -3.72 7.09
N GLU A 140 19.15 -4.80 7.85
CA GLU A 140 17.88 -5.10 8.52
C GLU A 140 17.58 -4.07 9.62
N VAL A 141 18.59 -3.65 10.36
CA VAL A 141 18.43 -2.62 11.39
C VAL A 141 18.14 -1.25 10.76
N GLU A 142 18.76 -0.91 9.62
CA GLU A 142 18.48 0.32 8.88
C GLU A 142 17.02 0.38 8.37
N GLU A 143 16.46 -0.75 7.94
CA GLU A 143 15.05 -0.84 7.50
C GLU A 143 14.02 -0.50 8.60
N ILE A 144 14.38 -0.70 9.87
CA ILE A 144 13.53 -0.40 11.04
C ILE A 144 14.02 0.83 11.84
N SER A 145 14.95 1.59 11.28
CA SER A 145 15.61 2.71 11.97
C SER A 145 14.64 3.81 12.42
N LYS A 146 13.61 4.11 11.62
CA LYS A 146 12.58 5.11 11.94
C LYS A 146 11.81 4.72 13.20
N GLU A 147 11.43 3.48 13.29
CA GLU A 147 10.69 2.91 14.43
C GLU A 147 11.56 2.90 15.69
N LEU A 148 12.85 2.56 15.58
CA LEU A 148 13.81 2.60 16.68
C LEU A 148 14.02 4.03 17.21
N ILE A 149 14.19 5.01 16.34
CA ILE A 149 14.30 6.43 16.73
C ILE A 149 13.01 6.88 17.43
N SER A 150 11.85 6.48 16.92
CA SER A 150 10.56 6.78 17.53
C SER A 150 10.42 6.12 18.91
N ALA A 151 10.84 4.87 19.07
CA ALA A 151 10.85 4.17 20.36
C ALA A 151 11.74 4.88 21.38
N LYS A 152 12.95 5.28 21.00
CA LYS A 152 13.86 6.04 21.85
C LYS A 152 13.25 7.37 22.28
N LYS A 153 12.53 8.08 21.40
CA LYS A 153 11.80 9.31 21.76
C LYS A 153 10.69 9.08 22.78
N ARG A 154 10.10 7.89 22.80
CA ARG A 154 9.10 7.46 23.81
C ARG A 154 9.74 7.04 25.14
N GLY A 155 11.07 7.10 25.26
CA GLY A 155 11.80 6.67 26.47
C GLY A 155 12.09 5.17 26.53
N ILE A 156 11.95 4.45 25.42
CA ILE A 156 12.28 3.01 25.33
C ILE A 156 13.80 2.85 25.18
N GLU A 157 14.36 1.98 26.00
CA GLU A 157 15.78 1.63 25.93
C GLU A 157 16.04 0.68 24.74
N ASN A 158 16.83 1.14 23.75
CA ASN A 158 17.22 0.33 22.62
C ASN A 158 18.67 -0.16 22.79
N THR A 159 18.88 -1.48 22.70
CA THR A 159 20.22 -2.09 22.62
C THR A 159 20.33 -2.88 21.33
N ILE A 160 21.34 -2.58 20.52
CA ILE A 160 21.52 -3.15 19.19
C ILE A 160 22.86 -3.86 19.11
N PHE A 161 22.83 -5.16 18.87
CA PHE A 161 24.00 -5.97 18.58
C PHE A 161 24.18 -6.02 17.07
N SER A 162 25.32 -5.56 16.59
CA SER A 162 25.65 -5.50 15.17
C SER A 162 27.08 -5.96 14.91
N PHE A 163 27.34 -6.48 13.74
CA PHE A 163 28.71 -6.80 13.31
C PHE A 163 29.53 -5.56 12.99
N THR A 164 28.88 -4.48 12.54
CA THR A 164 29.51 -3.22 12.16
C THR A 164 29.03 -2.06 13.04
N LYS A 165 29.82 -1.00 13.09
CA LYS A 165 29.41 0.26 13.73
C LYS A 165 28.13 0.81 13.07
N MET A 166 27.21 1.28 13.89
CA MET A 166 25.96 1.89 13.48
C MET A 166 25.78 3.25 14.17
N ASP A 167 24.78 4.02 13.74
CA ASP A 167 24.48 5.33 14.30
C ASP A 167 23.92 5.18 15.74
N GLU A 168 24.58 5.83 16.70
CA GLU A 168 24.16 5.84 18.13
C GLU A 168 22.80 6.52 18.36
N LYS A 169 22.27 7.24 17.35
CA LYS A 169 20.91 7.76 17.40
C LYS A 169 19.87 6.64 17.55
N LEU A 170 20.18 5.43 17.09
CA LEU A 170 19.28 4.28 17.16
C LEU A 170 19.18 3.71 18.59
N GLY A 171 20.21 3.86 19.42
CA GLY A 171 20.29 3.32 20.77
C GLY A 171 21.71 3.01 21.19
N LYS A 172 21.87 2.16 22.20
CA LYS A 172 23.16 1.62 22.61
C LYS A 172 23.61 0.58 21.58
N ILE A 173 24.74 0.85 20.91
CA ILE A 173 25.31 -0.06 19.91
C ILE A 173 26.38 -0.91 20.57
N VAL A 174 26.24 -2.23 20.41
CA VAL A 174 27.26 -3.21 20.75
C VAL A 174 27.78 -3.79 19.44
N SER A 175 28.93 -3.32 18.98
CA SER A 175 29.51 -3.73 17.71
C SER A 175 30.72 -4.66 17.93
N TYR A 176 30.76 -5.71 17.10
CA TYR A 176 31.94 -6.60 17.05
C TYR A 176 33.03 -6.08 16.11
N GLU A 177 32.77 -4.96 15.42
CA GLU A 177 33.71 -4.30 14.48
C GLU A 177 34.23 -5.24 13.35
N LEU A 178 33.40 -6.19 12.94
CA LEU A 178 33.71 -7.12 11.88
C LEU A 178 33.21 -6.60 10.52
N SER A 179 33.89 -6.99 9.45
CA SER A 179 33.45 -6.70 8.08
C SER A 179 32.27 -7.59 7.69
N GLU A 180 31.10 -7.01 7.43
CA GLU A 180 29.93 -7.76 6.93
C GLU A 180 30.23 -8.46 5.60
N ASN A 181 31.07 -7.86 4.74
CA ASN A 181 31.44 -8.47 3.47
C ASN A 181 32.23 -9.76 3.64
N ASP A 182 33.08 -9.82 4.63
CA ASP A 182 33.87 -11.04 4.90
C ASP A 182 33.01 -12.10 5.59
N LEU A 183 32.12 -11.70 6.50
CA LEU A 183 31.17 -12.59 7.13
C LEU A 183 30.18 -13.19 6.11
N ARG A 184 29.72 -12.43 5.13
CA ARG A 184 28.82 -12.93 4.08
C ARG A 184 29.44 -14.00 3.18
N LYS A 185 30.75 -14.07 3.07
CA LYS A 185 31.46 -15.14 2.34
C LYS A 185 31.42 -16.48 3.07
N ILE A 186 31.35 -16.41 4.40
CA ILE A 186 31.42 -17.57 5.29
C ILE A 186 30.01 -17.97 5.75
N TRP A 187 29.13 -17.00 5.95
CA TRP A 187 27.82 -17.21 6.55
C TRP A 187 26.73 -16.34 5.90
N THR A 188 25.72 -16.98 5.33
CA THR A 188 24.66 -16.31 4.57
C THR A 188 23.30 -16.14 5.27
N PRO A 189 23.05 -16.61 6.50
CA PRO A 189 21.71 -16.43 7.09
C PRO A 189 21.43 -14.97 7.36
N LYS A 190 20.26 -14.53 6.91
CA LYS A 190 19.67 -13.24 7.27
C LYS A 190 18.87 -13.44 8.55
N ILE A 191 19.47 -13.14 9.69
CA ILE A 191 18.81 -13.27 10.99
C ILE A 191 18.62 -11.90 11.58
N ILE A 192 17.39 -11.61 12.04
CA ILE A 192 17.06 -10.52 12.94
C ILE A 192 16.38 -11.15 14.14
N MET A 193 16.87 -10.85 15.34
CA MET A 193 16.25 -11.20 16.61
C MET A 193 15.85 -9.91 17.31
N ILE A 194 14.63 -9.85 17.80
CA ILE A 194 14.09 -8.68 18.48
C ILE A 194 13.54 -9.10 19.85
#